data_9394141ef4b83ed6d6e2d589d366b72d
#
_entry.id   9394141ef4b83ed6d6e2d589d366b72d
#
_cell.length_a   1.000
_cell.length_b   1.000
_cell.length_c   1.000
_cell.angle_alpha   90.00
_cell.angle_beta   90.00
_cell.angle_gamma   90.00
#
_symmetry.space_group_name_H-M   'P 1'
#
loop_
_entity.id
_entity.type
_entity.pdbx_description
1 polymer ?
#
loop_
_entity_poly.entity_id
_entity_poly.type
_entity_poly.pdbx_seq_one_letter_code
_entity_poly.pdbx_strand_id
1 'polypeptide(L)'
;FPNQYHHCINHAVGDDLLFREADNYRYFLEKYKKYIAPITTTYAFCLMPNHFHFLIKVNSETAIIDYYKLKNPHQPIDKTTFDFAEFISRQFSNFFNAYAKAFNKKYKRRGTLLETPFKRPLVESGIFQK
;
A
#
# COMPACT_ATOMS: atom_id res chain seq x y z
N PHE A 1 3.01 -10.28 -6.08
CA PHE A 1 2.84 -10.65 -7.48
C PHE A 1 1.36 -10.58 -7.89
N PRO A 2 1.07 -10.44 -9.18
CA PRO A 2 -0.31 -10.43 -9.67
C PRO A 2 -1.11 -11.66 -9.24
N ASN A 3 -2.40 -11.45 -9.01
CA ASN A 3 -3.36 -12.48 -8.61
C ASN A 3 -3.11 -13.15 -7.26
N GLN A 4 -2.17 -12.64 -6.47
CA GLN A 4 -1.90 -13.19 -5.13
C GLN A 4 -2.60 -12.38 -4.05
N TYR A 5 -3.02 -13.08 -2.98
CA TYR A 5 -3.61 -12.46 -1.80
C TYR A 5 -2.53 -12.15 -0.79
N HIS A 6 -2.64 -10.99 -0.16
CA HIS A 6 -1.70 -10.56 0.87
C HIS A 6 -2.41 -9.95 2.05
N HIS A 7 -1.86 -10.19 3.23
CA HIS A 7 -2.25 -9.48 4.45
C HIS A 7 -1.16 -8.45 4.74
N CYS A 8 -1.45 -7.19 4.44
CA CYS A 8 -0.50 -6.11 4.64
C CYS A 8 -0.65 -5.53 6.03
N ILE A 9 0.44 -5.52 6.79
CA ILE A 9 0.48 -5.02 8.16
C ILE A 9 1.66 -4.09 8.29
N ASN A 10 1.47 -2.97 9.00
CA ASN A 10 2.60 -2.17 9.43
C ASN A 10 2.25 -1.44 10.72
N HIS A 11 3.28 -1.03 11.45
CA HIS A 11 3.17 -0.37 12.73
C HIS A 11 3.95 0.93 12.72
N ALA A 12 3.55 1.87 13.59
CA ALA A 12 4.37 3.02 13.88
C ALA A 12 5.62 2.57 14.64
N VAL A 13 6.74 3.28 14.44
CA VAL A 13 7.97 2.98 15.16
C VAL A 13 7.82 3.32 16.64
N GLY A 14 8.36 2.44 17.51
CA GLY A 14 8.35 2.64 18.95
C GLY A 14 6.94 2.83 19.50
N ASP A 15 6.77 3.89 20.30
CA ASP A 15 5.49 4.22 20.92
C ASP A 15 4.69 5.25 20.13
N ASP A 16 5.10 5.57 18.91
CA ASP A 16 4.40 6.54 18.08
C ASP A 16 3.02 6.05 17.66
N LEU A 17 2.16 7.00 17.32
CA LEU A 17 0.85 6.71 16.73
C LEU A 17 0.88 7.03 15.25
N LEU A 18 0.20 6.20 14.45
CA LEU A 18 -0.03 6.47 13.03
C LEU A 18 -1.18 7.45 12.84
N PHE A 19 -2.17 7.37 13.72
CA PHE A 19 -3.38 8.17 13.61
C PHE A 19 -3.66 8.84 14.94
N ARG A 20 -3.62 10.17 14.97
CA ARG A 20 -3.86 10.96 16.16
C ARG A 20 -5.23 11.59 16.17
N GLU A 21 -5.82 11.79 14.97
CA GLU A 21 -7.11 12.45 14.81
C GLU A 21 -7.81 11.98 13.54
N ALA A 22 -9.08 12.33 13.40
CA ALA A 22 -9.91 11.87 12.28
C ALA A 22 -9.32 12.20 10.91
N ASP A 23 -8.70 13.37 10.77
CA ASP A 23 -8.11 13.78 9.49
C ASP A 23 -6.97 12.86 9.05
N ASN A 24 -6.26 12.25 9.99
CA ASN A 24 -5.18 11.30 9.66
C ASN A 24 -5.74 10.06 8.97
N TYR A 25 -6.85 9.52 9.47
CA TYR A 25 -7.50 8.36 8.86
C TYR A 25 -7.98 8.69 7.44
N ARG A 26 -8.60 9.84 7.27
CA ARG A 26 -9.09 10.30 5.97
C ARG A 26 -7.95 10.44 4.97
N TYR A 27 -6.87 11.11 5.37
CA TYR A 27 -5.72 11.33 4.49
C TYR A 27 -5.05 10.01 4.12
N PHE A 28 -4.92 9.10 5.09
CA PHE A 28 -4.34 7.77 4.84
C PHE A 28 -5.15 7.02 3.79
N LEU A 29 -6.47 7.01 3.92
CA LEU A 29 -7.34 6.34 2.95
C LEU A 29 -7.35 7.02 1.59
N GLU A 30 -7.21 8.33 1.53
CA GLU A 30 -7.04 9.04 0.25
C GLU A 30 -5.79 8.58 -0.48
N LYS A 31 -4.67 8.46 0.23
CA LYS A 31 -3.41 8.01 -0.36
C LYS A 31 -3.45 6.53 -0.72
N TYR A 32 -4.12 5.72 0.09
CA TYR A 32 -4.38 4.33 -0.25
C TYR A 32 -5.15 4.24 -1.57
N LYS A 33 -6.20 5.01 -1.71
CA LYS A 33 -7.01 5.05 -2.93
C LYS A 33 -6.19 5.48 -4.14
N LYS A 34 -5.26 6.40 -3.96
CA LYS A 34 -4.42 6.91 -5.04
C LYS A 34 -3.39 5.88 -5.52
N TYR A 35 -2.71 5.20 -4.58
CA TYR A 35 -1.55 4.38 -4.90
C TYR A 35 -1.84 2.88 -4.93
N ILE A 36 -2.70 2.40 -4.06
CA ILE A 36 -2.90 0.96 -3.86
C ILE A 36 -4.19 0.45 -4.50
N ALA A 37 -5.29 1.17 -4.35
CA ALA A 37 -6.57 0.74 -4.90
C ALA A 37 -6.53 0.49 -6.42
N PRO A 38 -5.76 1.24 -7.23
CA PRO A 38 -5.71 0.97 -8.68
C PRO A 38 -5.11 -0.37 -9.06
N ILE A 39 -4.28 -0.96 -8.19
CA ILE A 39 -3.57 -2.21 -8.51
C ILE A 39 -4.02 -3.38 -7.65
N THR A 40 -4.97 -3.17 -6.76
CA THR A 40 -5.45 -4.21 -5.84
C THR A 40 -6.96 -4.22 -5.73
N THR A 41 -7.49 -5.33 -5.22
CA THR A 41 -8.86 -5.42 -4.74
C THR A 41 -8.79 -5.58 -3.23
N THR A 42 -9.49 -4.71 -2.50
CA THR A 42 -9.46 -4.72 -1.04
C THR A 42 -10.66 -5.50 -0.50
N TYR A 43 -10.39 -6.51 0.31
CA TYR A 43 -11.44 -7.35 0.90
C TYR A 43 -11.80 -6.92 2.30
N ALA A 44 -10.82 -6.44 3.07
CA ALA A 44 -11.05 -5.98 4.42
C ALA A 44 -9.90 -5.08 4.86
N PHE A 45 -10.17 -4.19 5.81
CA PHE A 45 -9.11 -3.41 6.43
C PHE A 45 -9.48 -3.03 7.85
N CYS A 46 -8.46 -2.74 8.64
CA CYS A 46 -8.62 -2.26 10.01
C CYS A 46 -7.54 -1.23 10.29
N LEU A 47 -7.95 -0.04 10.75
CA LEU A 47 -7.02 1.04 11.08
C LEU A 47 -7.06 1.26 12.59
N MET A 48 -5.98 0.91 13.26
CA MET A 48 -5.81 1.11 14.70
C MET A 48 -4.86 2.27 14.95
N PRO A 49 -4.90 2.92 16.11
CA PRO A 49 -4.09 4.13 16.33
C PRO A 49 -2.60 3.97 16.03
N ASN A 50 -2.03 2.79 16.24
CA ASN A 50 -0.59 2.56 16.07
C ASN A 50 -0.24 1.56 14.97
N HIS A 51 -1.23 1.00 14.28
CA HIS A 51 -0.97 0.02 13.21
C HIS A 51 -2.19 -0.11 12.29
N PHE A 52 -1.98 -0.80 11.17
CA PHE A 52 -3.07 -1.10 10.23
C PHE A 52 -2.95 -2.51 9.66
N HIS A 53 -4.09 -3.01 9.17
CA HIS A 53 -4.18 -4.28 8.45
C HIS A 53 -4.99 -4.07 7.18
N PHE A 54 -4.52 -4.61 6.05
CA PHE A 54 -5.30 -4.70 4.82
C PHE A 54 -5.24 -6.13 4.30
N LEU A 55 -6.38 -6.64 3.91
CA LEU A 55 -6.47 -7.92 3.21
C LEU A 55 -6.79 -7.63 1.76
N ILE A 56 -5.84 -7.88 0.88
CA ILE A 56 -5.92 -7.48 -0.51
C ILE A 56 -5.60 -8.64 -1.45
N LYS A 57 -6.10 -8.52 -2.67
CA LYS A 57 -5.64 -9.33 -3.80
C LYS A 57 -5.00 -8.39 -4.80
N VAL A 58 -3.77 -8.68 -5.22
CA VAL A 58 -3.13 -7.92 -6.29
C VAL A 58 -3.83 -8.24 -7.59
N ASN A 59 -4.16 -7.21 -8.37
CA ASN A 59 -4.89 -7.38 -9.62
C ASN A 59 -4.07 -8.18 -10.65
N SER A 60 -4.74 -8.58 -11.74
CA SER A 60 -4.11 -9.34 -12.81
C SER A 60 -3.00 -8.54 -13.50
N GLU A 61 -2.11 -9.25 -14.19
CA GLU A 61 -1.06 -8.62 -14.99
C GLU A 61 -1.64 -7.61 -15.98
N THR A 62 -2.72 -7.98 -16.65
CA THR A 62 -3.38 -7.11 -17.63
C THR A 62 -3.86 -5.82 -16.98
N ALA A 63 -4.54 -5.94 -15.83
CA ALA A 63 -5.05 -4.76 -15.11
C ALA A 63 -3.92 -3.83 -14.65
N ILE A 64 -2.82 -4.39 -14.17
CA ILE A 64 -1.67 -3.62 -13.72
C ILE A 64 -1.02 -2.89 -14.89
N ILE A 65 -0.84 -3.56 -16.02
CA ILE A 65 -0.24 -2.94 -17.20
C ILE A 65 -1.15 -1.83 -17.75
N ASP A 66 -2.46 -2.06 -17.77
CA ASP A 66 -3.40 -1.02 -18.21
C ASP A 66 -3.30 0.23 -17.34
N TYR A 67 -3.18 0.05 -16.04
CA TYR A 67 -2.98 1.18 -15.12
C TYR A 67 -1.64 1.87 -15.37
N TYR A 68 -0.56 1.10 -15.58
CA TYR A 68 0.76 1.66 -15.86
C TYR A 68 0.74 2.50 -17.14
N LYS A 69 0.09 1.99 -18.20
CA LYS A 69 -0.05 2.71 -19.47
C LYS A 69 -0.82 4.01 -19.30
N LEU A 70 -1.86 3.99 -18.47
CA LEU A 70 -2.65 5.18 -18.20
C LEU A 70 -1.81 6.28 -17.56
N LYS A 71 -0.91 5.91 -16.66
CA LYS A 71 -0.02 6.84 -15.96
C LYS A 71 1.23 7.21 -16.78
N ASN A 72 1.62 6.39 -17.72
CA ASN A 72 2.84 6.56 -18.51
C ASN A 72 2.53 6.35 -20.00
N PRO A 73 1.71 7.22 -20.61
CA PRO A 73 1.17 6.96 -21.96
C PRO A 73 2.24 6.92 -23.07
N HIS A 74 3.42 7.47 -22.81
CA HIS A 74 4.50 7.53 -23.81
C HIS A 74 5.60 6.50 -23.55
N GLN A 75 5.45 5.66 -22.51
CA GLN A 75 6.44 4.64 -22.19
C GLN A 75 6.10 3.33 -22.90
N PRO A 76 7.03 2.77 -23.69
CA PRO A 76 6.82 1.44 -24.26
C PRO A 76 6.85 0.38 -23.18
N ILE A 77 5.98 -0.63 -23.31
CA ILE A 77 5.93 -1.74 -22.38
C ILE A 77 6.09 -3.04 -23.13
N ASP A 78 7.03 -3.87 -22.66
CA ASP A 78 7.10 -5.26 -23.03
C ASP A 78 6.58 -6.07 -21.85
N LYS A 79 5.41 -6.71 -22.02
CA LYS A 79 4.75 -7.47 -20.98
C LYS A 79 5.64 -8.59 -20.43
N THR A 80 6.51 -9.15 -21.26
CA THR A 80 7.37 -10.27 -20.87
C THR A 80 8.53 -9.83 -19.97
N THR A 81 8.92 -8.56 -20.04
CA THR A 81 10.03 -8.00 -19.27
C THR A 81 9.59 -7.05 -18.18
N PHE A 82 8.29 -6.76 -18.07
CA PHE A 82 7.78 -5.84 -17.05
C PHE A 82 7.98 -6.43 -15.64
N ASP A 83 8.62 -5.66 -14.79
CA ASP A 83 8.87 -6.10 -13.40
C ASP A 83 7.67 -5.74 -12.52
N PHE A 84 6.72 -6.68 -12.41
CA PHE A 84 5.51 -6.48 -11.62
C PHE A 84 5.81 -6.30 -10.13
N ALA A 85 6.72 -7.09 -9.59
CA ALA A 85 7.07 -7.02 -8.18
C ALA A 85 7.65 -5.66 -7.82
N GLU A 86 8.53 -5.13 -8.66
CA GLU A 86 9.15 -3.82 -8.43
C GLU A 86 8.10 -2.71 -8.53
N PHE A 87 7.23 -2.76 -9.54
CA PHE A 87 6.19 -1.75 -9.71
C PHE A 87 5.22 -1.74 -8.52
N ILE A 88 4.77 -2.92 -8.09
CA ILE A 88 3.86 -3.07 -6.95
C ILE A 88 4.52 -2.54 -5.67
N SER A 89 5.76 -2.95 -5.40
CA SER A 89 6.51 -2.48 -4.22
C SER A 89 6.68 -0.97 -4.22
N ARG A 90 6.90 -0.37 -5.38
CA ARG A 90 7.03 1.07 -5.50
C ARG A 90 5.74 1.79 -5.16
N GLN A 91 4.58 1.22 -5.52
CA GLN A 91 3.31 1.83 -5.15
C GLN A 91 3.12 1.84 -3.63
N PHE A 92 3.48 0.77 -2.94
CA PHE A 92 3.43 0.74 -1.48
C PHE A 92 4.41 1.75 -0.87
N SER A 93 5.62 1.85 -1.39
CA SER A 93 6.59 2.84 -0.92
C SER A 93 6.08 4.26 -1.12
N ASN A 94 5.50 4.55 -2.28
CA ASN A 94 4.92 5.87 -2.56
C ASN A 94 3.80 6.20 -1.60
N PHE A 95 2.94 5.22 -1.31
CA PHE A 95 1.85 5.37 -0.36
C PHE A 95 2.36 5.72 1.03
N PHE A 96 3.27 4.90 1.56
CA PHE A 96 3.81 5.10 2.91
C PHE A 96 4.59 6.39 3.02
N ASN A 97 5.39 6.71 2.01
CA ASN A 97 6.18 7.95 2.00
C ASN A 97 5.28 9.18 1.97
N ALA A 98 4.22 9.15 1.17
CA ALA A 98 3.27 10.27 1.10
C ALA A 98 2.59 10.50 2.44
N TYR A 99 2.14 9.43 3.09
CA TYR A 99 1.50 9.54 4.39
C TYR A 99 2.48 10.02 5.47
N ALA A 100 3.65 9.40 5.58
CA ALA A 100 4.64 9.74 6.59
C ALA A 100 5.13 11.17 6.44
N LYS A 101 5.36 11.62 5.21
CA LYS A 101 5.81 12.97 4.94
C LYS A 101 4.78 14.01 5.40
N ALA A 102 3.51 13.78 5.08
CA ALA A 102 2.44 14.69 5.49
C ALA A 102 2.23 14.67 7.00
N PHE A 103 2.28 13.49 7.61
CA PHE A 103 2.15 13.35 9.06
C PHE A 103 3.29 14.09 9.79
N ASN A 104 4.51 13.87 9.36
CA ASN A 104 5.68 14.52 9.97
C ASN A 104 5.61 16.03 9.82
N LYS A 105 5.16 16.53 8.69
CA LYS A 105 4.98 17.97 8.47
C LYS A 105 3.93 18.55 9.41
N LYS A 106 2.77 17.86 9.51
CA LYS A 106 1.67 18.36 10.34
C LYS A 106 2.04 18.44 11.82
N TYR A 107 2.74 17.43 12.31
CA TYR A 107 3.08 17.33 13.74
C TYR A 107 4.50 17.74 14.07
N LYS A 108 5.20 18.35 13.11
CA LYS A 108 6.59 18.81 13.28
C LYS A 108 7.50 17.70 13.82
N ARG A 109 7.28 16.51 13.29
CA ARG A 109 8.00 15.30 13.66
C ARG A 109 9.07 15.01 12.63
N ARG A 110 10.16 14.35 13.05
CA ARG A 110 11.25 13.92 12.17
C ARG A 110 11.46 12.42 12.22
N GLY A 111 12.02 11.90 11.15
CA GLY A 111 12.44 10.51 11.08
C GLY A 111 11.33 9.57 10.65
N THR A 112 11.67 8.29 10.66
CA THR A 112 10.81 7.21 10.20
C THR A 112 9.56 7.11 11.06
N LEU A 113 8.40 7.06 10.42
CA LEU A 113 7.12 6.87 11.09
C LEU A 113 6.71 5.40 11.11
N LEU A 114 6.87 4.71 9.99
CA LEU A 114 6.46 3.32 9.81
C LEU A 114 7.67 2.39 9.90
N GLU A 115 7.46 1.22 10.48
CA GLU A 115 8.51 0.20 10.51
C GLU A 115 8.86 -0.28 9.11
N THR A 116 10.13 -0.59 8.89
CA THR A 116 10.62 -1.10 7.62
C THR A 116 11.46 -2.34 7.84
N PRO A 117 11.37 -3.33 6.95
CA PRO A 117 10.39 -3.44 5.85
C PRO A 117 8.99 -3.68 6.39
N PHE A 118 7.98 -3.19 5.68
CA PHE A 118 6.61 -3.49 6.07
C PHE A 118 6.30 -4.97 5.78
N LYS A 119 5.37 -5.54 6.57
CA LYS A 119 5.03 -6.96 6.47
C LYS A 119 3.89 -7.17 5.49
N ARG A 120 4.09 -8.11 4.57
CA ARG A 120 3.13 -8.41 3.52
C ARG A 120 3.07 -9.93 3.29
N PRO A 121 2.66 -10.70 4.32
CA PRO A 121 2.60 -12.16 4.16
C PRO A 121 1.61 -12.57 3.08
N LEU A 122 2.01 -13.56 2.29
CA LEU A 122 1.13 -14.19 1.32
C LEU A 122 0.07 -14.98 2.05
N VAL A 123 -1.20 -14.81 1.63
CA VAL A 123 -2.32 -15.55 2.20
C VAL A 123 -2.75 -16.62 1.20
N GLU A 124 -2.76 -17.87 1.62
CA GLU A 124 -3.29 -18.95 0.81
C GLU A 124 -4.81 -18.94 0.86
N SER A 125 -5.45 -19.33 -0.26
CA SER A 125 -6.91 -19.25 -0.39
C SER A 125 -7.66 -20.05 0.70
N GLY A 126 -7.12 -21.19 1.13
CA GLY A 126 -7.74 -21.96 2.19
C GLY A 126 -7.73 -21.27 3.55
N ILE A 127 -6.71 -20.47 3.82
CA ILE A 127 -6.60 -19.69 5.06
C ILE A 127 -7.55 -18.49 4.98
N PHE A 128 -7.68 -17.92 3.81
CA PHE A 128 -8.51 -16.76 3.56
C PHE A 128 -9.98 -16.99 3.89
N GLN A 129 -10.46 -18.21 3.67
CA GLN A 129 -11.86 -18.57 3.87
C GLN A 129 -12.22 -18.82 5.35
N LYS A 130 -11.27 -18.82 6.23
CA LYS A 130 -11.49 -19.00 7.63
C LYS A 130 -11.71 -17.66 8.33
#